data_efc64a29f0d7d4bd0dcb25c531fdedd3
#
_entry.id   efc64a29f0d7d4bd0dcb25c531fdedd3
#
_cell.length_a   1.000
_cell.length_b   1.000
_cell.length_c   1.000
_cell.angle_alpha   90.00
_cell.angle_beta   90.00
_cell.angle_gamma   90.00
#
_symmetry.space_group_name_H-M   'P 1'
#
loop_
_entity.id
_entity.type
_entity.pdbx_description
1 polymer ?
#
loop_
_entity_poly.entity_id
_entity_poly.type
_entity_poly.pdbx_seq_one_letter_code
_entity_poly.pdbx_strand_id
1 'polypeptide(L)'
;MEDITICIATPDEIPELVGSITKARAEMFPFLDQASSNRMAQKEHENFRKNHLDHPLGAFLTARSEGRLVATIGYVPYDGRFPFLNLEPDNVVEVVRLYVNPEWRRAGIASKLFAQLADKAQHAGVKQLYLHTHPFLPNAIGFWEQNGFSIMSVDKDPVWQTTHMSRLLKE
;
A
#
# COMPACT_ATOMS: atom_id res chain seq x y z
N MET A 1 8.16 -16.09 20.45
CA MET A 1 7.88 -15.09 19.40
C MET A 1 7.80 -15.81 18.07
N GLU A 2 6.67 -15.73 17.42
CA GLU A 2 6.49 -16.39 16.12
C GLU A 2 7.33 -15.69 15.06
N ASP A 3 8.02 -16.47 14.25
CA ASP A 3 8.88 -15.94 13.20
C ASP A 3 8.06 -15.39 12.04
N ILE A 4 8.38 -14.17 11.62
CA ILE A 4 7.76 -13.53 10.47
C ILE A 4 8.73 -13.59 9.29
N THR A 5 8.26 -14.15 8.17
CA THR A 5 9.00 -14.20 6.92
C THR A 5 8.40 -13.19 5.95
N ILE A 6 9.22 -12.30 5.41
CA ILE A 6 8.80 -11.32 4.40
C ILE A 6 9.32 -11.78 3.04
N CYS A 7 8.42 -11.90 2.07
CA CYS A 7 8.72 -12.38 0.73
C CYS A 7 8.06 -11.51 -0.33
N ILE A 8 8.63 -11.57 -1.55
CA ILE A 8 7.99 -10.99 -2.73
C ILE A 8 6.83 -11.91 -3.12
N ALA A 9 5.67 -11.32 -3.42
CA ALA A 9 4.50 -12.06 -3.87
C ALA A 9 4.74 -12.77 -5.20
N THR A 10 4.13 -13.93 -5.37
CA THR A 10 4.20 -14.74 -6.60
C THR A 10 2.82 -14.79 -7.28
N PRO A 11 2.77 -15.08 -8.61
CA PRO A 11 1.49 -15.09 -9.33
C PRO A 11 0.44 -16.06 -8.78
N ASP A 12 0.86 -17.19 -8.25
CA ASP A 12 -0.05 -18.19 -7.68
C ASP A 12 -0.71 -17.72 -6.37
N GLU A 13 -0.16 -16.70 -5.71
CA GLU A 13 -0.73 -16.11 -4.51
C GLU A 13 -1.83 -15.08 -4.79
N ILE A 14 -2.00 -14.65 -6.04
CA ILE A 14 -2.92 -13.55 -6.40
C ILE A 14 -4.34 -13.76 -5.85
N PRO A 15 -4.98 -14.92 -5.97
CA PRO A 15 -6.33 -15.08 -5.41
C PRO A 15 -6.40 -14.84 -3.90
N GLU A 16 -5.43 -15.35 -3.15
CA GLU A 16 -5.35 -15.14 -1.71
C GLU A 16 -5.13 -13.65 -1.38
N LEU A 17 -4.23 -13.00 -2.11
CA LEU A 17 -3.90 -11.60 -1.88
C LEU A 17 -5.06 -10.67 -2.21
N VAL A 18 -5.78 -10.92 -3.30
CA VAL A 18 -6.99 -10.16 -3.64
C VAL A 18 -8.06 -10.35 -2.58
N GLY A 19 -8.23 -11.55 -2.06
CA GLY A 19 -9.14 -11.82 -0.95
C GLY A 19 -8.77 -11.03 0.30
N SER A 20 -7.49 -10.97 0.64
CA SER A 20 -7.00 -10.18 1.76
C SER A 20 -7.23 -8.68 1.57
N ILE A 21 -6.96 -8.16 0.36
CA ILE A 21 -7.20 -6.76 0.02
C ILE A 21 -8.68 -6.41 0.14
N THR A 22 -9.55 -7.28 -0.34
CA THR A 22 -11.01 -7.10 -0.25
C THR A 22 -11.47 -7.03 1.19
N LYS A 23 -10.98 -7.95 2.04
CA LYS A 23 -11.27 -7.97 3.47
C LYS A 23 -10.79 -6.68 4.15
N ALA A 24 -9.58 -6.26 3.84
CA ALA A 24 -9.01 -5.02 4.39
C ALA A 24 -9.83 -3.79 4.00
N ARG A 25 -10.28 -3.73 2.75
CA ARG A 25 -11.12 -2.64 2.26
C ARG A 25 -12.46 -2.58 2.99
N ALA A 26 -13.07 -3.74 3.23
CA ALA A 26 -14.33 -3.81 3.97
C ALA A 26 -14.17 -3.34 5.42
N GLU A 27 -13.04 -3.62 6.05
CA GLU A 27 -12.72 -3.14 7.39
C GLU A 27 -12.49 -1.62 7.42
N MET A 28 -11.72 -1.09 6.47
CA MET A 28 -11.38 0.33 6.41
C MET A 28 -12.56 1.21 5.94
N PHE A 29 -13.39 0.69 5.06
CA PHE A 29 -14.49 1.43 4.42
C PHE A 29 -15.81 0.65 4.54
N PRO A 30 -16.36 0.47 5.74
CA PRO A 30 -17.56 -0.35 5.96
C PRO A 30 -18.82 0.21 5.29
N PHE A 31 -18.77 1.46 4.82
CA PHE A 31 -19.87 2.13 4.12
C PHE A 31 -19.95 1.79 2.63
N LEU A 32 -18.96 1.06 2.06
CA LEU A 32 -19.01 0.64 0.67
C LEU A 32 -20.05 -0.47 0.47
N ASP A 33 -20.87 -0.37 -0.59
CA ASP A 33 -21.84 -1.40 -0.90
C ASP A 33 -21.17 -2.64 -1.52
N GLN A 34 -21.90 -3.76 -1.53
CA GLN A 34 -21.36 -5.04 -2.01
C GLN A 34 -21.04 -5.01 -3.50
N ALA A 35 -21.85 -4.32 -4.30
CA ALA A 35 -21.63 -4.21 -5.75
C ALA A 35 -20.33 -3.44 -6.05
N SER A 36 -20.08 -2.33 -5.35
CA SER A 36 -18.84 -1.57 -5.49
C SER A 36 -17.64 -2.40 -5.04
N SER A 37 -17.76 -3.10 -3.91
CA SER A 37 -16.71 -3.97 -3.39
C SER A 37 -16.36 -5.08 -4.38
N ASN A 38 -17.37 -5.71 -5.00
CA ASN A 38 -17.16 -6.77 -6.00
C ASN A 38 -16.44 -6.24 -7.25
N ARG A 39 -16.83 -5.05 -7.74
CA ARG A 39 -16.16 -4.42 -8.89
C ARG A 39 -14.69 -4.12 -8.58
N MET A 40 -14.41 -3.60 -7.40
CA MET A 40 -13.04 -3.31 -6.97
C MET A 40 -12.21 -4.58 -6.86
N ALA A 41 -12.77 -5.67 -6.31
CA ALA A 41 -12.10 -6.95 -6.20
C ALA A 41 -11.76 -7.53 -7.58
N GLN A 42 -12.70 -7.47 -8.52
CA GLN A 42 -12.48 -7.95 -9.89
C GLN A 42 -11.36 -7.16 -10.58
N LYS A 43 -11.42 -5.84 -10.48
CA LYS A 43 -10.40 -4.96 -11.06
C LYS A 43 -9.03 -5.21 -10.44
N GLU A 44 -8.97 -5.40 -9.14
CA GLU A 44 -7.72 -5.74 -8.44
C GLU A 44 -7.15 -7.06 -8.96
N HIS A 45 -7.99 -8.08 -9.09
CA HIS A 45 -7.56 -9.38 -9.61
C HIS A 45 -7.02 -9.28 -11.05
N GLU A 46 -7.71 -8.56 -11.91
CA GLU A 46 -7.32 -8.39 -13.31
C GLU A 46 -5.99 -7.65 -13.49
N ASN A 47 -5.70 -6.69 -12.62
CA ASN A 47 -4.57 -5.79 -12.76
C ASN A 47 -3.39 -6.09 -11.82
N PHE A 48 -3.57 -7.01 -10.88
CA PHE A 48 -2.55 -7.27 -9.84
C PHE A 48 -1.19 -7.63 -10.43
N ARG A 49 -1.18 -8.62 -11.30
CA ARG A 49 0.06 -9.11 -11.92
C ARG A 49 0.76 -8.01 -12.72
N LYS A 50 0.00 -7.31 -13.55
CA LYS A 50 0.51 -6.24 -14.39
C LYS A 50 1.14 -5.12 -13.57
N ASN A 51 0.46 -4.68 -12.51
CA ASN A 51 0.85 -3.50 -11.75
C ASN A 51 1.91 -3.79 -10.68
N HIS A 52 1.84 -4.96 -10.04
CA HIS A 52 2.70 -5.28 -8.91
C HIS A 52 3.85 -6.23 -9.24
N LEU A 53 3.67 -7.16 -10.17
CA LEU A 53 4.64 -8.22 -10.40
C LEU A 53 5.45 -8.03 -11.68
N ASP A 54 4.81 -7.62 -12.77
CA ASP A 54 5.45 -7.53 -14.09
C ASP A 54 5.97 -6.12 -14.42
N HIS A 55 5.52 -5.10 -13.70
CA HIS A 55 5.95 -3.71 -13.97
C HIS A 55 7.26 -3.40 -13.25
N PRO A 56 8.25 -2.75 -13.93
CA PRO A 56 9.52 -2.38 -13.28
C PRO A 56 9.33 -1.46 -12.05
N LEU A 57 8.27 -0.65 -12.05
CA LEU A 57 7.90 0.23 -10.93
C LEU A 57 6.73 -0.34 -10.14
N GLY A 58 6.64 -1.65 -10.04
CA GLY A 58 5.67 -2.35 -9.22
C GLY A 58 6.35 -3.29 -8.23
N ALA A 59 5.71 -3.51 -7.10
CA ALA A 59 6.16 -4.48 -6.12
C ALA A 59 5.03 -4.87 -5.18
N PHE A 60 5.11 -6.04 -4.60
CA PHE A 60 4.19 -6.48 -3.56
C PHE A 60 4.91 -7.43 -2.62
N LEU A 61 4.88 -7.13 -1.33
CA LEU A 61 5.50 -7.94 -0.29
C LEU A 61 4.45 -8.53 0.62
N THR A 62 4.70 -9.76 1.06
CA THR A 62 3.87 -10.47 2.03
C THR A 62 4.67 -10.74 3.29
N ALA A 63 4.03 -10.68 4.44
CA ALA A 63 4.57 -11.17 5.69
C ALA A 63 3.77 -12.40 6.11
N ARG A 64 4.45 -13.49 6.42
CA ARG A 64 3.82 -14.75 6.81
C ARG A 64 4.41 -15.27 8.11
N SER A 65 3.55 -15.92 8.89
CA SER A 65 3.94 -16.69 10.07
C SER A 65 3.42 -18.11 9.86
N GLU A 66 4.32 -19.08 9.89
CA GLU A 66 3.98 -20.49 9.64
C GLU A 66 3.13 -20.70 8.39
N GLY A 67 3.47 -19.97 7.30
CA GLY A 67 2.75 -20.04 6.04
C GLY A 67 1.47 -19.20 5.97
N ARG A 68 0.97 -18.69 7.10
CA ARG A 68 -0.23 -17.84 7.15
C ARG A 68 0.10 -16.41 6.77
N LEU A 69 -0.70 -15.83 5.89
CA LEU A 69 -0.56 -14.43 5.53
C LEU A 69 -1.01 -13.56 6.72
N VAL A 70 -0.09 -12.72 7.22
CA VAL A 70 -0.37 -11.84 8.37
C VAL A 70 -0.35 -10.37 8.00
N ALA A 71 0.35 -9.98 6.93
CA ALA A 71 0.42 -8.58 6.50
C ALA A 71 0.85 -8.47 5.04
N THR A 72 0.54 -7.35 4.43
CA THR A 72 0.90 -7.02 3.04
C THR A 72 1.33 -5.57 2.92
N ILE A 73 2.08 -5.26 1.87
CA ILE A 73 2.34 -3.91 1.39
C ILE A 73 2.77 -3.99 -0.07
N GLY A 74 2.48 -2.95 -0.84
CA GLY A 74 2.96 -2.89 -2.23
C GLY A 74 3.14 -1.47 -2.70
N TYR A 75 3.68 -1.33 -3.91
CA TYR A 75 3.62 -0.09 -4.65
C TYR A 75 3.31 -0.36 -6.11
N VAL A 76 2.75 0.64 -6.75
CA VAL A 76 2.45 0.65 -8.19
C VAL A 76 3.03 1.91 -8.81
N PRO A 77 3.27 1.93 -10.13
CA PRO A 77 3.68 3.18 -10.78
C PRO A 77 2.60 4.25 -10.56
N TYR A 78 3.03 5.48 -10.27
CA TYR A 78 2.10 6.58 -10.11
C TYR A 78 1.47 6.91 -11.47
N ASP A 79 0.15 6.96 -11.52
CA ASP A 79 -0.61 7.08 -12.77
C ASP A 79 -0.92 8.53 -13.18
N GLY A 80 -0.51 9.51 -12.39
CA GLY A 80 -0.71 10.93 -12.72
C GLY A 80 -2.11 11.46 -12.48
N ARG A 81 -2.97 10.73 -11.77
CA ARG A 81 -4.38 11.13 -11.60
C ARG A 81 -4.59 12.37 -10.72
N PHE A 82 -3.53 12.85 -10.06
CA PHE A 82 -3.59 14.05 -9.22
C PHE A 82 -2.61 15.11 -9.74
N PRO A 83 -2.89 15.76 -10.89
CA PRO A 83 -1.92 16.70 -11.48
C PRO A 83 -1.55 17.89 -10.59
N PHE A 84 -2.42 18.27 -9.66
CA PHE A 84 -2.13 19.36 -8.72
C PHE A 84 -0.99 19.07 -7.75
N LEU A 85 -0.58 17.80 -7.61
CA LEU A 85 0.55 17.43 -6.76
C LEU A 85 1.91 17.65 -7.43
N ASN A 86 1.94 17.87 -8.74
CA ASN A 86 3.16 18.09 -9.52
C ASN A 86 4.20 16.99 -9.35
N LEU A 87 3.76 15.73 -9.26
CA LEU A 87 4.63 14.58 -9.19
C LEU A 87 5.05 14.14 -10.59
N GLU A 88 6.31 13.73 -10.75
CA GLU A 88 6.83 13.22 -12.02
C GLU A 88 6.60 11.71 -12.12
N PRO A 89 5.63 11.22 -12.93
CA PRO A 89 5.24 9.81 -12.91
C PRO A 89 6.39 8.81 -13.12
N ASP A 90 7.38 9.17 -13.93
CA ASP A 90 8.51 8.27 -14.23
C ASP A 90 9.41 8.01 -13.02
N ASN A 91 9.34 8.84 -11.99
CA ASN A 91 10.21 8.79 -10.82
C ASN A 91 9.47 8.45 -9.54
N VAL A 92 8.14 8.30 -9.60
CA VAL A 92 7.28 8.17 -8.43
C VAL A 92 6.52 6.85 -8.47
N VAL A 93 6.48 6.18 -7.33
CA VAL A 93 5.56 5.05 -7.12
C VAL A 93 4.59 5.38 -6.01
N GLU A 94 3.41 4.82 -6.09
CA GLU A 94 2.38 4.97 -5.07
C GLU A 94 2.41 3.75 -4.14
N VAL A 95 2.62 3.98 -2.85
CA VAL A 95 2.56 2.94 -1.83
C VAL A 95 1.10 2.61 -1.54
N VAL A 96 0.76 1.34 -1.61
CA VAL A 96 -0.63 0.85 -1.52
C VAL A 96 -0.69 -0.44 -0.72
N ARG A 97 -1.89 -0.79 -0.27
CA ARG A 97 -2.21 -2.12 0.28
C ARG A 97 -1.42 -2.48 1.53
N LEU A 98 -1.03 -1.50 2.34
CA LEU A 98 -0.53 -1.81 3.68
C LEU A 98 -1.69 -2.28 4.54
N TYR A 99 -1.60 -3.51 4.99
CA TYR A 99 -2.57 -4.08 5.91
C TYR A 99 -1.88 -5.09 6.82
N VAL A 100 -2.17 -5.02 8.11
CA VAL A 100 -1.70 -6.00 9.10
C VAL A 100 -2.94 -6.58 9.77
N ASN A 101 -3.04 -7.91 9.82
CA ASN A 101 -4.15 -8.57 10.52
C ASN A 101 -4.21 -8.06 11.97
N PRO A 102 -5.43 -7.85 12.52
CA PRO A 102 -5.58 -7.21 13.83
C PRO A 102 -4.76 -7.87 14.95
N GLU A 103 -4.70 -9.19 14.99
CA GLU A 103 -3.96 -9.92 16.02
C GLU A 103 -2.43 -9.75 15.93
N TRP A 104 -1.93 -9.23 14.82
CA TRP A 104 -0.51 -9.02 14.57
C TRP A 104 -0.09 -7.55 14.65
N ARG A 105 -1.01 -6.65 14.97
CA ARG A 105 -0.72 -5.22 15.07
C ARG A 105 0.11 -4.91 16.31
N ARG A 106 0.84 -3.78 16.27
CA ARG A 106 1.74 -3.28 17.33
C ARG A 106 2.96 -4.18 17.59
N ALA A 107 3.28 -5.06 16.65
CA ALA A 107 4.48 -5.90 16.70
C ALA A 107 5.61 -5.41 15.79
N GLY A 108 5.44 -4.22 15.17
CA GLY A 108 6.44 -3.64 14.28
C GLY A 108 6.47 -4.22 12.88
N ILE A 109 5.51 -5.05 12.50
CA ILE A 109 5.48 -5.71 11.18
C ILE A 109 5.31 -4.68 10.06
N ALA A 110 4.42 -3.72 10.22
CA ALA A 110 4.19 -2.67 9.22
C ALA A 110 5.47 -1.90 8.91
N SER A 111 6.22 -1.51 9.93
CA SER A 111 7.48 -0.78 9.77
C SER A 111 8.55 -1.63 9.08
N LYS A 112 8.62 -2.92 9.39
CA LYS A 112 9.56 -3.85 8.74
C LYS A 112 9.21 -4.04 7.27
N LEU A 113 7.93 -4.24 6.95
CA LEU A 113 7.47 -4.34 5.58
C LEU A 113 7.80 -3.08 4.79
N PHE A 114 7.47 -1.93 5.36
CA PHE A 114 7.73 -0.66 4.69
C PHE A 114 9.23 -0.43 4.47
N ALA A 115 10.08 -0.74 5.44
CA ALA A 115 11.52 -0.58 5.29
C ALA A 115 12.05 -1.41 4.11
N GLN A 116 11.61 -2.66 3.97
CA GLN A 116 12.02 -3.51 2.85
C GLN A 116 11.45 -3.02 1.52
N LEU A 117 10.22 -2.52 1.53
CA LEU A 117 9.61 -1.96 0.33
C LEU A 117 10.35 -0.70 -0.14
N ALA A 118 10.67 0.20 0.78
CA ALA A 118 11.42 1.43 0.46
C ALA A 118 12.80 1.10 -0.08
N ASP A 119 13.48 0.12 0.50
CA ASP A 119 14.78 -0.36 0.02
C ASP A 119 14.69 -0.90 -1.40
N LYS A 120 13.66 -1.71 -1.68
CA LYS A 120 13.41 -2.23 -3.02
C LYS A 120 13.14 -1.11 -4.03
N ALA A 121 12.36 -0.11 -3.65
CA ALA A 121 12.07 1.05 -4.51
C ALA A 121 13.36 1.82 -4.82
N GLN A 122 14.19 2.04 -3.82
CA GLN A 122 15.47 2.74 -4.01
C GLN A 122 16.38 2.00 -4.97
N HIS A 123 16.48 0.68 -4.85
CA HIS A 123 17.27 -0.15 -5.77
C HIS A 123 16.70 -0.15 -7.19
N ALA A 124 15.39 0.05 -7.35
CA ALA A 124 14.75 0.16 -8.64
C ALA A 124 14.87 1.56 -9.28
N GLY A 125 15.56 2.49 -8.62
CA GLY A 125 15.76 3.84 -9.14
C GLY A 125 14.64 4.81 -8.88
N VAL A 126 13.68 4.45 -8.03
CA VAL A 126 12.57 5.33 -7.65
C VAL A 126 13.12 6.52 -6.85
N LYS A 127 12.65 7.73 -7.17
CA LYS A 127 13.10 8.96 -6.53
C LYS A 127 12.18 9.41 -5.39
N GLN A 128 10.90 9.07 -5.49
CA GLN A 128 9.90 9.56 -4.55
C GLN A 128 8.80 8.52 -4.32
N LEU A 129 8.42 8.35 -3.08
CA LEU A 129 7.27 7.55 -2.68
C LEU A 129 6.09 8.49 -2.43
N TYR A 130 4.94 8.14 -2.96
CA TYR A 130 3.69 8.84 -2.76
C TYR A 130 2.66 7.88 -2.15
N LEU A 131 1.77 8.41 -1.33
CA LEU A 131 0.59 7.68 -0.87
C LEU A 131 -0.54 8.66 -0.56
N HIS A 132 -1.74 8.13 -0.48
CA HIS A 132 -2.85 8.88 0.10
C HIS A 132 -3.52 8.04 1.19
N THR A 133 -4.01 8.74 2.20
CA THR A 133 -4.70 8.13 3.34
C THR A 133 -5.81 9.07 3.80
N HIS A 134 -6.47 8.72 4.89
CA HIS A 134 -7.62 9.47 5.38
C HIS A 134 -7.53 9.67 6.89
N PRO A 135 -7.95 10.84 7.43
CA PRO A 135 -7.90 11.08 8.88
C PRO A 135 -8.73 10.11 9.71
N PHE A 136 -9.80 9.53 9.13
CA PHE A 136 -10.64 8.58 9.86
C PHE A 136 -10.01 7.18 10.00
N LEU A 137 -8.89 6.90 9.33
CA LEU A 137 -8.15 5.65 9.52
C LEU A 137 -7.25 5.81 10.76
N PRO A 138 -7.46 5.01 11.82
CA PRO A 138 -6.72 5.20 13.07
C PRO A 138 -5.21 5.10 12.89
N ASN A 139 -4.50 6.10 13.39
CA ASN A 139 -3.04 6.16 13.44
C ASN A 139 -2.32 6.12 12.07
N ALA A 140 -3.04 6.19 10.95
CA ALA A 140 -2.41 6.07 9.63
C ALA A 140 -1.47 7.23 9.33
N ILE A 141 -1.93 8.47 9.49
CA ILE A 141 -1.10 9.65 9.20
C ILE A 141 0.14 9.67 10.09
N GLY A 142 -0.02 9.44 11.39
CA GLY A 142 1.11 9.39 12.33
C GLY A 142 2.11 8.30 12.00
N PHE A 143 1.65 7.12 11.59
CA PHE A 143 2.51 6.04 11.15
C PHE A 143 3.37 6.47 9.95
N TRP A 144 2.77 7.09 8.94
CA TRP A 144 3.51 7.51 7.77
C TRP A 144 4.47 8.64 8.06
N GLU A 145 4.09 9.59 8.93
CA GLU A 145 5.01 10.64 9.37
C GLU A 145 6.23 10.06 10.09
N GLN A 146 6.04 9.06 10.94
CA GLN A 146 7.13 8.36 11.61
C GLN A 146 8.04 7.62 10.62
N ASN A 147 7.52 7.26 9.45
CA ASN A 147 8.29 6.60 8.39
C ASN A 147 8.80 7.58 7.32
N GLY A 148 8.88 8.86 7.65
CA GLY A 148 9.55 9.87 6.84
C GLY A 148 8.69 10.57 5.80
N PHE A 149 7.38 10.34 5.81
CA PHE A 149 6.46 11.03 4.90
C PHE A 149 6.05 12.38 5.45
N SER A 150 5.82 13.32 4.56
CA SER A 150 5.27 14.65 4.88
C SER A 150 3.97 14.86 4.12
N ILE A 151 3.04 15.59 4.73
CA ILE A 151 1.77 15.94 4.09
C ILE A 151 2.04 16.96 2.98
N MET A 152 1.57 16.66 1.77
CA MET A 152 1.64 17.56 0.61
C MET A 152 0.37 18.39 0.46
N SER A 153 -0.79 17.75 0.65
CA SER A 153 -2.08 18.36 0.42
C SER A 153 -3.17 17.57 1.13
N VAL A 154 -4.23 18.25 1.54
CA VAL A 154 -5.42 17.63 2.11
C VAL A 154 -6.61 18.10 1.29
N ASP A 155 -7.39 17.15 0.75
CA ASP A 155 -8.59 17.47 -0.02
C ASP A 155 -9.65 18.07 0.87
N LYS A 156 -10.43 19.02 0.31
CA LYS A 156 -11.47 19.73 1.06
C LYS A 156 -12.76 18.94 1.23
N ASP A 157 -12.82 17.73 0.67
CA ASP A 157 -14.02 16.89 0.80
C ASP A 157 -14.31 16.61 2.28
N PRO A 158 -15.54 16.89 2.77
CA PRO A 158 -15.84 16.78 4.19
C PRO A 158 -15.90 15.34 4.70
N VAL A 159 -16.05 14.36 3.81
CA VAL A 159 -16.14 12.93 4.19
C VAL A 159 -14.78 12.27 4.16
N TRP A 160 -14.09 12.38 3.02
CA TRP A 160 -12.84 11.65 2.79
C TRP A 160 -11.61 12.37 3.31
N GLN A 161 -11.55 13.69 3.16
CA GLN A 161 -10.38 14.52 3.52
C GLN A 161 -9.07 13.82 3.12
N THR A 162 -9.02 13.33 1.87
CA THR A 162 -7.88 12.59 1.37
C THR A 162 -6.59 13.35 1.62
N THR A 163 -5.69 12.73 2.36
CA THR A 163 -4.42 13.32 2.76
C THR A 163 -3.32 12.71 1.89
N HIS A 164 -2.72 13.57 1.06
CA HIS A 164 -1.64 13.17 0.16
C HIS A 164 -0.31 13.36 0.85
N MET A 165 0.52 12.34 0.82
CA MET A 165 1.81 12.36 1.52
C MET A 165 2.92 11.85 0.59
N SER A 166 4.13 12.33 0.81
CA SER A 166 5.28 11.86 0.03
C SER A 166 6.54 11.80 0.86
N ARG A 167 7.48 11.00 0.36
CA ARG A 167 8.82 10.87 0.92
C ARG A 167 9.82 10.80 -0.24
N LEU A 168 10.82 11.67 -0.22
CA LEU A 168 11.93 11.58 -1.17
C LEU A 168 12.88 10.45 -0.73
N LEU A 169 13.32 9.65 -1.68
CA LEU A 169 14.34 8.63 -1.44
C LEU A 169 15.72 9.24 -1.70
N LYS A 170 16.67 8.88 -0.86
CA LYS A 170 18.07 9.32 -1.03
C LYS A 170 18.71 8.59 -2.20
N GLU A 171 19.56 9.29 -2.93
CA GLU A 171 20.37 8.67 -3.99
C GLU A 171 21.46 7.75 -3.40
#